data_664309e2f6d8f1f104520adac5957ec2
#
_entry.id   664309e2f6d8f1f104520adac5957ec2
#
_cell.length_a   1.000
_cell.length_b   1.000
_cell.length_c   1.000
_cell.angle_alpha   90.00
_cell.angle_beta   90.00
_cell.angle_gamma   90.00
#
_symmetry.space_group_name_H-M   'P 1'
#
loop_
_entity.id
_entity.type
_entity.pdbx_description
1 polymer ?
#
loop_
_entity_poly.entity_id
_entity_poly.type
_entity_poly.pdbx_seq_one_letter_code
_entity_poly.pdbx_strand_id
1 'polypeptide(L)'
;MSLLDVNDLAVHFGGVKAVDGVSFSVDPGEVFAIIGPNGAGKSTIFNLISRIYEPTRGTIRCDGQDITGLKAHDIAQLGIARTFQNIELFDHSTVLANLLMGRHTHKSTNFVQDILFLPKVRREEREHRHRVEEVIEFLELEAYRNKMIAGLPYGVRKVVEIGRALALGPKLILLDEPASGLSVGET
;
A
#
# COMPACT_ATOMS: atom_id res chain seq x y z
N MET A 1 -4.27 -9.34 20.36
CA MET A 1 -3.73 -10.22 19.29
C MET A 1 -3.15 -9.29 18.26
N SER A 2 -1.84 -9.35 18.01
CA SER A 2 -1.17 -8.42 17.10
C SER A 2 -1.67 -8.57 15.66
N LEU A 3 -1.71 -7.48 14.93
CA LEU A 3 -2.02 -7.45 13.50
C LEU A 3 -0.84 -7.94 12.67
N LEU A 4 0.38 -7.51 13.04
CA LEU A 4 1.62 -7.93 12.39
C LEU A 4 2.59 -8.45 13.44
N ASP A 5 3.14 -9.64 13.23
CA ASP A 5 4.23 -10.22 14.01
C ASP A 5 5.42 -10.51 13.12
N VAL A 6 6.56 -9.97 13.46
CA VAL A 6 7.85 -10.21 12.82
C VAL A 6 8.78 -10.84 13.85
N ASN A 7 9.32 -12.02 13.54
CA ASN A 7 10.16 -12.76 14.49
C ASN A 7 11.47 -13.19 13.84
N ASP A 8 12.59 -12.80 14.46
CA ASP A 8 13.98 -13.13 14.07
C ASP A 8 14.26 -12.94 12.57
N LEU A 9 13.68 -11.87 11.98
CA LEU A 9 13.72 -11.61 10.56
C LEU A 9 15.13 -11.23 10.10
N ALA A 10 15.67 -11.94 9.13
CA ALA A 10 16.96 -11.65 8.54
C ALA A 10 16.95 -11.80 7.02
N VAL A 11 17.71 -10.97 6.32
CA VAL A 11 18.01 -11.12 4.90
C VAL A 11 19.45 -10.74 4.61
N HIS A 12 20.11 -11.62 3.87
CA HIS A 12 21.50 -11.45 3.45
C HIS A 12 21.58 -11.44 1.92
N PHE A 13 22.25 -10.42 1.38
CA PHE A 13 22.55 -10.31 -0.04
C PHE A 13 24.03 -10.57 -0.29
N GLY A 14 24.37 -11.79 -0.72
CA GLY A 14 25.76 -12.21 -0.79
C GLY A 14 26.42 -12.15 0.60
N GLY A 15 27.45 -11.32 0.77
CA GLY A 15 28.15 -11.15 2.05
C GLY A 15 27.58 -10.03 2.94
N VAL A 16 26.57 -9.29 2.48
CA VAL A 16 26.00 -8.15 3.21
C VAL A 16 24.76 -8.58 3.99
N LYS A 17 24.78 -8.39 5.30
CA LYS A 17 23.63 -8.56 6.19
C LYS A 17 22.79 -7.28 6.20
N ALA A 18 21.79 -7.19 5.33
CA ALA A 18 20.97 -5.99 5.22
C ALA A 18 19.96 -5.86 6.38
N VAL A 19 19.46 -7.00 6.89
CA VAL A 19 18.68 -7.12 8.13
C VAL A 19 19.16 -8.37 8.84
N ASP A 20 19.38 -8.33 10.16
CA ASP A 20 19.90 -9.46 10.94
C ASP A 20 19.21 -9.58 12.31
N GLY A 21 18.20 -10.44 12.37
CA GLY A 21 17.53 -10.83 13.62
C GLY A 21 16.55 -9.77 14.19
N VAL A 22 15.79 -9.09 13.34
CA VAL A 22 14.82 -8.08 13.78
C VAL A 22 13.51 -8.74 14.20
N SER A 23 12.99 -8.35 15.39
CA SER A 23 11.69 -8.81 15.91
C SER A 23 10.89 -7.63 16.43
N PHE A 24 9.60 -7.54 16.06
CA PHE A 24 8.64 -6.58 16.58
C PHE A 24 7.21 -7.04 16.29
N SER A 25 6.24 -6.44 16.96
CA SER A 25 4.82 -6.65 16.71
C SER A 25 4.11 -5.31 16.58
N VAL A 26 3.00 -5.29 15.83
CA VAL A 26 2.14 -4.12 15.65
C VAL A 26 0.71 -4.53 15.95
N ASP A 27 0.03 -3.79 16.81
CA ASP A 27 -1.37 -4.05 17.15
C ASP A 27 -2.35 -3.35 16.20
N PRO A 28 -3.60 -3.82 16.10
CA PRO A 28 -4.64 -3.13 15.33
C PRO A 28 -4.83 -1.69 15.83
N GLY A 29 -4.84 -0.72 14.90
CA GLY A 29 -5.01 0.71 15.21
C GLY A 29 -3.74 1.38 15.74
N GLU A 30 -2.62 0.68 15.81
CA GLU A 30 -1.34 1.24 16.20
C GLU A 30 -0.63 1.94 15.04
N VAL A 31 0.08 3.03 15.34
CA VAL A 31 1.04 3.67 14.45
C VAL A 31 2.45 3.28 14.91
N PHE A 32 3.11 2.42 14.14
CA PHE A 32 4.45 1.92 14.43
C PHE A 32 5.48 2.55 13.49
N ALA A 33 6.56 3.11 14.02
CA ALA A 33 7.62 3.75 13.25
C ALA A 33 8.94 2.99 13.31
N ILE A 34 9.54 2.73 12.15
CA ILE A 34 10.90 2.19 12.02
C ILE A 34 11.86 3.36 11.78
N ILE A 35 12.70 3.66 12.77
CA ILE A 35 13.62 4.80 12.73
C ILE A 35 15.06 4.29 12.61
N GLY A 36 15.88 5.02 11.86
CA GLY A 36 17.30 4.70 11.70
C GLY A 36 17.96 5.51 10.57
N PRO A 37 19.29 5.54 10.48
CA PRO A 37 20.02 6.24 9.43
C PRO A 37 19.74 5.63 8.04
N ASN A 38 20.17 6.32 6.99
CA ASN A 38 20.13 5.77 5.63
C ASN A 38 21.02 4.53 5.55
N GLY A 39 20.53 3.49 4.88
CA GLY A 39 21.20 2.19 4.81
C GLY A 39 20.99 1.26 6.02
N ALA A 40 20.24 1.67 7.06
CA ALA A 40 19.94 0.82 8.22
C ALA A 40 18.93 -0.33 7.95
N GLY A 41 18.53 -0.56 6.70
CA GLY A 41 17.64 -1.69 6.35
C GLY A 41 16.14 -1.40 6.48
N LYS A 42 15.71 -0.14 6.74
CA LYS A 42 14.27 0.22 6.88
C LYS A 42 13.43 -0.22 5.67
N SER A 43 13.78 0.24 4.47
CA SER A 43 13.07 -0.15 3.23
C SER A 43 13.22 -1.64 2.92
N THR A 44 14.32 -2.28 3.40
CA THR A 44 14.50 -3.74 3.29
C THR A 44 13.48 -4.49 4.14
N ILE A 45 13.17 -4.01 5.36
CA ILE A 45 12.10 -4.59 6.19
C ILE A 45 10.76 -4.47 5.49
N PHE A 46 10.42 -3.31 4.90
CA PHE A 46 9.20 -3.16 4.11
C PHE A 46 9.16 -4.09 2.88
N ASN A 47 10.30 -4.28 2.20
CA ASN A 47 10.42 -5.23 1.09
C ASN A 47 10.19 -6.69 1.54
N LEU A 48 10.63 -7.05 2.74
CA LEU A 48 10.40 -8.37 3.33
C LEU A 48 8.92 -8.57 3.69
N ILE A 49 8.28 -7.59 4.35
CA ILE A 49 6.85 -7.66 4.71
C ILE A 49 5.98 -7.71 3.45
N SER A 50 6.31 -6.91 2.41
CA SER A 50 5.61 -6.91 1.12
C SER A 50 5.95 -8.12 0.24
N ARG A 51 6.83 -9.02 0.69
CA ARG A 51 7.29 -10.20 -0.05
C ARG A 51 7.94 -9.89 -1.40
N ILE A 52 8.51 -8.69 -1.55
CA ILE A 52 9.41 -8.34 -2.67
C ILE A 52 10.74 -9.06 -2.52
N TYR A 53 11.21 -9.20 -1.26
CA TYR A 53 12.36 -10.02 -0.91
C TYR A 53 11.93 -11.23 -0.07
N GLU A 54 12.65 -12.33 -0.22
CA GLU A 54 12.50 -13.50 0.62
C GLU A 54 13.45 -13.40 1.82
N PRO A 55 12.99 -13.63 3.06
CA PRO A 55 13.87 -13.67 4.21
C PRO A 55 14.80 -14.88 4.13
N THR A 56 16.04 -14.68 4.59
CA THR A 56 16.99 -15.79 4.78
C THR A 56 16.65 -16.59 6.04
N ARG A 57 16.06 -15.91 7.05
CA ARG A 57 15.65 -16.47 8.33
C ARG A 57 14.52 -15.65 8.93
N GLY A 58 13.75 -16.27 9.82
CA GLY A 58 12.66 -15.62 10.55
C GLY A 58 11.30 -15.85 9.92
N THR A 59 10.27 -15.33 10.58
CA THR A 59 8.87 -15.48 10.16
C THR A 59 8.15 -14.15 10.21
N ILE A 60 7.17 -14.00 9.33
CA ILE A 60 6.27 -12.84 9.28
C ILE A 60 4.84 -13.37 9.34
N ARG A 61 4.05 -12.89 10.30
CA ARG A 61 2.63 -13.23 10.41
C ARG A 61 1.78 -11.97 10.33
N CYS A 62 0.67 -12.04 9.61
CA CYS A 62 -0.31 -10.97 9.54
C CYS A 62 -1.68 -11.55 9.89
N ASP A 63 -2.37 -10.94 10.86
CA ASP A 63 -3.68 -11.38 11.34
C ASP A 63 -3.70 -12.89 11.72
N GLY A 64 -2.61 -13.35 12.36
CA GLY A 64 -2.39 -14.75 12.75
C GLY A 64 -1.94 -15.69 11.63
N GLN A 65 -2.02 -15.29 10.37
CA GLN A 65 -1.60 -16.08 9.21
C GLN A 65 -0.11 -15.89 8.94
N ASP A 66 0.63 -17.00 8.73
CA ASP A 66 2.02 -16.95 8.27
C ASP A 66 2.06 -16.53 6.79
N ILE A 67 2.72 -15.41 6.52
CA ILE A 67 2.89 -14.85 5.16
C ILE A 67 4.30 -15.04 4.61
N THR A 68 5.19 -15.67 5.38
CA THR A 68 6.63 -15.81 5.05
C THR A 68 6.88 -16.50 3.71
N GLY A 69 6.04 -17.44 3.30
CA GLY A 69 6.15 -18.18 2.04
C GLY A 69 5.26 -17.68 0.90
N LEU A 70 4.46 -16.64 1.12
CA LEU A 70 3.53 -16.12 0.11
C LEU A 70 4.24 -15.32 -0.97
N LYS A 71 3.59 -15.15 -2.11
CA LYS A 71 4.05 -14.27 -3.19
C LYS A 71 3.58 -12.83 -2.98
N ALA A 72 4.30 -11.86 -3.53
CA ALA A 72 3.99 -10.44 -3.38
C ALA A 72 2.54 -10.08 -3.79
N HIS A 73 1.98 -10.71 -4.81
CA HIS A 73 0.61 -10.43 -5.25
C HIS A 73 -0.47 -10.93 -4.25
N ASP A 74 -0.17 -11.97 -3.44
CA ASP A 74 -1.09 -12.48 -2.43
C ASP A 74 -1.18 -11.53 -1.22
N ILE A 75 -0.13 -10.74 -0.97
CA ILE A 75 -0.04 -9.81 0.16
C ILE A 75 -1.13 -8.74 0.09
N ALA A 76 -1.41 -8.20 -1.11
CA ALA A 76 -2.47 -7.21 -1.30
C ALA A 76 -3.87 -7.80 -0.98
N GLN A 77 -4.10 -9.08 -1.29
CA GLN A 77 -5.37 -9.77 -1.01
C GLN A 77 -5.59 -9.99 0.50
N LEU A 78 -4.51 -10.05 1.28
CA LEU A 78 -4.56 -10.12 2.75
C LEU A 78 -4.86 -8.77 3.41
N GLY A 79 -4.95 -7.69 2.62
CA GLY A 79 -5.21 -6.35 3.12
C GLY A 79 -3.95 -5.63 3.60
N ILE A 80 -2.78 -5.95 3.05
CA ILE A 80 -1.55 -5.20 3.27
C ILE A 80 -1.31 -4.30 2.06
N ALA A 81 -1.38 -2.99 2.24
CA ALA A 81 -1.05 -2.00 1.22
C ALA A 81 0.31 -1.37 1.49
N ARG A 82 0.99 -0.94 0.43
CA ARG A 82 2.25 -0.23 0.52
C ARG A 82 2.26 0.97 -0.42
N THR A 83 2.80 2.09 0.05
CA THR A 83 3.26 3.18 -0.81
C THR A 83 4.71 2.94 -1.22
N PHE A 84 5.10 3.41 -2.40
CA PHE A 84 6.48 3.31 -2.87
C PHE A 84 7.20 4.64 -2.65
N GLN A 85 8.53 4.59 -2.56
CA GLN A 85 9.37 5.78 -2.41
C GLN A 85 9.24 6.74 -3.59
N ASN A 86 9.10 6.20 -4.81
CA ASN A 86 8.79 6.97 -6.02
C ASN A 86 7.28 6.95 -6.28
N ILE A 87 6.75 8.10 -6.69
CA ILE A 87 5.34 8.23 -7.04
C ILE A 87 5.05 7.42 -8.31
N GLU A 88 4.31 6.32 -8.16
CA GLU A 88 3.91 5.43 -9.27
C GLU A 88 2.44 5.65 -9.65
N LEU A 89 2.08 6.88 -9.98
CA LEU A 89 0.75 7.22 -10.45
C LEU A 89 0.69 7.25 -11.98
N PHE A 90 -0.49 7.02 -12.53
CA PHE A 90 -0.72 7.14 -13.97
C PHE A 90 -0.94 8.61 -14.33
N ASP A 91 0.09 9.25 -14.86
CA ASP A 91 0.13 10.69 -15.14
C ASP A 91 -0.99 11.18 -16.08
N HIS A 92 -1.37 10.36 -17.06
CA HIS A 92 -2.44 10.65 -18.03
C HIS A 92 -3.83 10.19 -17.58
N SER A 93 -4.00 9.97 -16.29
CA SER A 93 -5.28 9.61 -15.68
C SER A 93 -5.65 10.62 -14.59
N THR A 94 -6.96 10.72 -14.30
CA THR A 94 -7.44 11.59 -13.23
C THR A 94 -7.11 11.02 -11.85
N VAL A 95 -7.22 11.85 -10.80
CA VAL A 95 -7.13 11.41 -9.40
C VAL A 95 -8.13 10.29 -9.15
N LEU A 96 -9.40 10.48 -9.49
CA LEU A 96 -10.44 9.45 -9.35
C LEU A 96 -10.06 8.12 -10.02
N ALA A 97 -9.55 8.16 -11.25
CA ALA A 97 -9.14 6.95 -11.96
C ALA A 97 -7.97 6.23 -11.29
N ASN A 98 -6.97 6.98 -10.79
CA ASN A 98 -5.85 6.41 -10.03
C ASN A 98 -6.30 5.73 -8.74
N LEU A 99 -7.22 6.34 -8.00
CA LEU A 99 -7.76 5.76 -6.77
C LEU A 99 -8.60 4.51 -7.05
N LEU A 100 -9.40 4.50 -8.12
CA LEU A 100 -10.18 3.33 -8.54
C LEU A 100 -9.29 2.13 -8.89
N MET A 101 -8.06 2.35 -9.38
CA MET A 101 -7.10 1.26 -9.60
C MET A 101 -6.71 0.55 -8.30
N GLY A 102 -6.68 1.25 -7.16
CA GLY A 102 -6.50 0.62 -5.84
C GLY A 102 -7.59 -0.40 -5.50
N ARG A 103 -8.77 -0.31 -6.12
CA ARG A 103 -9.88 -1.27 -5.92
C ARG A 103 -9.84 -2.51 -6.80
N HIS A 104 -8.90 -2.58 -7.75
CA HIS A 104 -8.86 -3.67 -8.75
C HIS A 104 -8.76 -5.07 -8.12
N THR A 105 -8.07 -5.21 -6.99
CA THR A 105 -7.93 -6.49 -6.28
C THR A 105 -9.25 -7.03 -5.70
N HIS A 106 -10.25 -6.16 -5.51
CA HIS A 106 -11.58 -6.53 -5.00
C HIS A 106 -12.59 -6.86 -6.10
N LYS A 107 -12.18 -6.81 -7.37
CA LYS A 107 -13.07 -7.13 -8.49
C LYS A 107 -13.35 -8.63 -8.52
N SER A 108 -14.61 -9.02 -8.34
CA SER A 108 -15.05 -10.41 -8.33
C SER A 108 -15.68 -10.86 -9.66
N THR A 109 -15.85 -9.92 -10.61
CA THR A 109 -16.48 -10.20 -11.90
C THR A 109 -15.47 -10.64 -12.95
N ASN A 110 -15.89 -11.57 -13.82
CA ASN A 110 -15.08 -12.08 -14.93
C ASN A 110 -15.28 -11.20 -16.18
N PHE A 111 -14.30 -11.23 -17.10
CA PHE A 111 -14.30 -10.50 -18.37
C PHE A 111 -15.63 -10.61 -19.17
N VAL A 112 -16.25 -11.80 -19.18
CA VAL A 112 -17.54 -12.03 -19.87
C VAL A 112 -18.68 -11.28 -19.17
N GLN A 113 -18.69 -11.22 -17.84
CA GLN A 113 -19.70 -10.48 -17.06
C GLN A 113 -19.56 -8.98 -17.23
N ASP A 114 -18.33 -8.49 -17.37
CA ASP A 114 -18.03 -7.08 -17.65
C ASP A 114 -18.56 -6.65 -19.01
N ILE A 115 -18.35 -7.45 -20.07
CA ILE A 115 -18.85 -7.16 -21.43
C ILE A 115 -20.38 -7.12 -21.47
N LEU A 116 -21.03 -8.00 -20.72
CA LEU A 116 -22.50 -8.09 -20.68
C LEU A 116 -23.15 -7.05 -19.76
N PHE A 117 -22.36 -6.18 -19.10
CA PHE A 117 -22.86 -5.14 -18.18
C PHE A 117 -23.92 -5.64 -17.20
N LEU A 118 -23.71 -6.84 -16.64
CA LEU A 118 -24.67 -7.47 -15.73
C LEU A 118 -24.96 -6.56 -14.51
N PRO A 119 -26.15 -6.66 -13.91
CA PRO A 119 -26.51 -5.87 -12.72
C PRO A 119 -25.49 -5.98 -11.57
N LYS A 120 -24.82 -7.13 -11.44
CA LYS A 120 -23.74 -7.36 -10.47
C LYS A 120 -22.56 -6.44 -10.73
N VAL A 121 -22.09 -6.29 -11.98
CA VAL A 121 -20.99 -5.41 -12.37
C VAL A 121 -21.29 -3.96 -12.00
N ARG A 122 -22.50 -3.47 -12.33
CA ARG A 122 -22.94 -2.11 -11.99
C ARG A 122 -23.02 -1.86 -10.49
N ARG A 123 -23.36 -2.89 -9.70
CA ARG A 123 -23.41 -2.78 -8.25
C ARG A 123 -21.99 -2.68 -7.68
N GLU A 124 -21.08 -3.56 -8.09
CA GLU A 124 -19.67 -3.53 -7.68
C GLU A 124 -19.00 -2.21 -8.06
N GLU A 125 -19.21 -1.72 -9.30
CA GLU A 125 -18.66 -0.45 -9.75
C GLU A 125 -19.14 0.74 -8.90
N ARG A 126 -20.43 0.76 -8.55
CA ARG A 126 -20.97 1.80 -7.65
C ARG A 126 -20.37 1.72 -6.24
N GLU A 127 -20.21 0.51 -5.71
CA GLU A 127 -19.61 0.29 -4.40
C GLU A 127 -18.13 0.71 -4.39
N HIS A 128 -17.36 0.33 -5.41
CA HIS A 128 -15.96 0.77 -5.55
C HIS A 128 -15.86 2.29 -5.67
N ARG A 129 -16.73 2.91 -6.46
CA ARG A 129 -16.76 4.37 -6.59
C ARG A 129 -17.11 5.04 -5.25
N HIS A 130 -18.09 4.54 -4.52
CA HIS A 130 -18.46 5.09 -3.21
C HIS A 130 -17.28 5.06 -2.23
N ARG A 131 -16.59 3.92 -2.15
CA ARG A 131 -15.40 3.80 -1.30
C ARG A 131 -14.27 4.75 -1.71
N VAL A 132 -14.09 4.98 -2.98
CA VAL A 132 -13.09 5.95 -3.48
C VAL A 132 -13.49 7.39 -3.17
N GLU A 133 -14.79 7.73 -3.27
CA GLU A 133 -15.26 9.07 -2.87
C GLU A 133 -15.05 9.32 -1.37
N GLU A 134 -15.28 8.32 -0.50
CA GLU A 134 -14.96 8.42 0.94
C GLU A 134 -13.45 8.72 1.16
N VAL A 135 -12.56 8.10 0.39
CA VAL A 135 -11.11 8.37 0.45
C VAL A 135 -10.77 9.77 -0.05
N ILE A 136 -11.42 10.23 -1.13
CA ILE A 136 -11.25 11.59 -1.67
C ILE A 136 -11.64 12.63 -0.63
N GLU A 137 -12.78 12.46 0.03
CA GLU A 137 -13.26 13.32 1.11
C GLU A 137 -12.32 13.30 2.31
N PHE A 138 -11.92 12.10 2.76
CA PHE A 138 -11.01 11.94 3.89
C PHE A 138 -9.65 12.62 3.69
N LEU A 139 -9.14 12.65 2.45
CA LEU A 139 -7.85 13.24 2.10
C LEU A 139 -7.96 14.67 1.54
N GLU A 140 -9.15 15.28 1.57
CA GLU A 140 -9.41 16.64 1.07
C GLU A 140 -9.00 16.81 -0.42
N LEU A 141 -9.25 15.78 -1.24
CA LEU A 141 -8.87 15.76 -2.66
C LEU A 141 -10.00 16.18 -3.62
N GLU A 142 -11.15 16.66 -3.14
CA GLU A 142 -12.34 16.97 -3.95
C GLU A 142 -12.03 17.98 -5.08
N ALA A 143 -11.23 19.02 -4.78
CA ALA A 143 -10.82 20.02 -5.77
C ALA A 143 -9.93 19.45 -6.89
N TYR A 144 -9.32 18.30 -6.67
CA TYR A 144 -8.41 17.63 -7.60
C TYR A 144 -9.02 16.40 -8.26
N ARG A 145 -10.19 15.95 -7.81
CA ARG A 145 -10.85 14.69 -8.17
C ARG A 145 -10.81 14.37 -9.67
N ASN A 146 -11.12 15.35 -10.52
CA ASN A 146 -11.18 15.19 -11.97
C ASN A 146 -9.94 15.74 -12.70
N LYS A 147 -8.91 16.19 -11.97
CA LYS A 147 -7.68 16.70 -12.57
C LYS A 147 -6.75 15.56 -12.93
N MET A 148 -5.98 15.74 -14.00
CA MET A 148 -4.92 14.81 -14.42
C MET A 148 -3.75 14.90 -13.44
N ILE A 149 -3.13 13.75 -13.14
CA ILE A 149 -1.99 13.66 -12.21
C ILE A 149 -0.81 14.51 -12.69
N ALA A 150 -0.49 14.51 -14.00
CA ALA A 150 0.64 15.25 -14.57
C ALA A 150 0.65 16.74 -14.23
N GLY A 151 -0.53 17.34 -14.04
CA GLY A 151 -0.68 18.78 -13.73
C GLY A 151 -0.72 19.12 -12.24
N LEU A 152 -0.55 18.13 -11.34
CA LEU A 152 -0.68 18.35 -9.90
C LEU A 152 0.67 18.68 -9.24
N PRO A 153 0.68 19.53 -8.20
CA PRO A 153 1.83 19.73 -7.33
C PRO A 153 2.32 18.39 -6.74
N TYR A 154 3.61 18.29 -6.44
CA TYR A 154 4.23 17.09 -5.91
C TYR A 154 3.56 16.60 -4.61
N GLY A 155 3.27 17.52 -3.67
CA GLY A 155 2.58 17.19 -2.41
C GLY A 155 1.21 16.55 -2.63
N VAL A 156 0.40 17.11 -3.55
CA VAL A 156 -0.91 16.52 -3.90
C VAL A 156 -0.75 15.13 -4.51
N ARG A 157 0.24 14.93 -5.40
CA ARG A 157 0.53 13.60 -5.98
C ARG A 157 0.88 12.58 -4.89
N LYS A 158 1.65 12.97 -3.86
CA LYS A 158 1.94 12.11 -2.69
C LYS A 158 0.67 11.73 -1.92
N VAL A 159 -0.23 12.68 -1.69
CA VAL A 159 -1.52 12.39 -1.04
C VAL A 159 -2.37 11.44 -1.88
N VAL A 160 -2.40 11.60 -3.21
CA VAL A 160 -3.10 10.68 -4.13
C VAL A 160 -2.50 9.27 -4.08
N GLU A 161 -1.19 9.13 -3.94
CA GLU A 161 -0.53 7.82 -3.77
C GLU A 161 -0.98 7.12 -2.50
N ILE A 162 -1.02 7.85 -1.37
CA ILE A 162 -1.57 7.34 -0.10
C ILE A 162 -3.05 6.97 -0.27
N GLY A 163 -3.82 7.82 -0.95
CA GLY A 163 -5.23 7.57 -1.26
C GLY A 163 -5.43 6.28 -2.06
N ARG A 164 -4.57 5.99 -3.03
CA ARG A 164 -4.62 4.73 -3.79
C ARG A 164 -4.38 3.51 -2.89
N ALA A 165 -3.46 3.61 -1.94
CA ALA A 165 -3.24 2.56 -0.95
C ALA A 165 -4.43 2.41 0.00
N LEU A 166 -5.03 3.52 0.48
CA LEU A 166 -6.24 3.52 1.32
C LEU A 166 -7.46 2.96 0.58
N ALA A 167 -7.60 3.24 -0.72
CA ALA A 167 -8.69 2.73 -1.54
C ALA A 167 -8.74 1.20 -1.59
N LEU A 168 -7.62 0.52 -1.40
CA LEU A 168 -7.59 -0.95 -1.23
C LEU A 168 -8.42 -1.40 0.00
N GLY A 169 -8.66 -0.52 0.99
CA GLY A 169 -9.28 -0.88 2.26
C GLY A 169 -8.38 -1.78 3.12
N PRO A 170 -7.11 -1.41 3.31
CA PRO A 170 -6.14 -2.29 3.94
C PRO A 170 -6.36 -2.40 5.44
N LYS A 171 -5.96 -3.54 6.01
CA LYS A 171 -5.78 -3.74 7.45
C LYS A 171 -4.46 -3.15 7.96
N LEU A 172 -3.43 -3.18 7.10
CA LEU A 172 -2.08 -2.68 7.37
C LEU A 172 -1.59 -1.83 6.20
N ILE A 173 -1.12 -0.61 6.50
CA ILE A 173 -0.46 0.25 5.52
C ILE A 173 1.02 0.38 5.86
N LEU A 174 1.87 0.17 4.88
CA LEU A 174 3.31 0.40 4.93
C LEU A 174 3.64 1.71 4.21
N LEU A 175 4.02 2.76 4.95
CA LEU A 175 4.37 4.06 4.41
C LEU A 175 5.90 4.21 4.39
N ASP A 176 6.51 4.17 3.20
CA ASP A 176 7.96 4.31 3.03
C ASP A 176 8.30 5.78 2.73
N GLU A 177 8.87 6.48 3.71
CA GLU A 177 9.24 7.90 3.64
C GLU A 177 8.12 8.83 3.12
N PRO A 178 6.91 8.85 3.74
CA PRO A 178 5.75 9.57 3.21
C PRO A 178 5.96 11.08 3.07
N ALA A 179 6.83 11.67 3.88
CA ALA A 179 7.15 13.09 3.86
C ALA A 179 8.36 13.47 2.98
N SER A 180 8.99 12.49 2.30
CA SER A 180 10.16 12.76 1.46
C SER A 180 9.80 13.65 0.28
N GLY A 181 10.58 14.72 0.07
CA GLY A 181 10.38 15.68 -1.03
C GLY A 181 9.28 16.73 -0.81
N LEU A 182 8.63 16.75 0.35
CA LEU A 182 7.75 17.85 0.75
C LEU A 182 8.57 19.02 1.29
N SER A 183 8.18 20.26 0.97
CA SER A 183 8.76 21.44 1.56
C SER A 183 8.28 21.61 3.02
N VAL A 184 9.06 22.34 3.84
CA VAL A 184 8.76 22.54 5.28
C VAL A 184 7.39 23.20 5.54
N GLY A 185 6.69 23.66 4.51
CA GLY A 185 5.35 24.24 4.61
C GLY A 185 4.22 23.32 4.17
N GLU A 186 4.53 22.08 3.76
CA GLU A 186 3.57 21.07 3.23
C GLU A 186 3.48 19.82 4.12
N THR A 187 4.15 19.84 5.28
CA THR A 187 4.15 18.74 6.27
C THR A 187 3.20 19.01 7.43
#